data_80d0fede1918c6389ba5c0677056e1ab
#
_entry.id   80d0fede1918c6389ba5c0677056e1ab
#
_cell.length_a   1.000
_cell.length_b   1.000
_cell.length_c   1.000
_cell.angle_alpha   90.00
_cell.angle_beta   90.00
_cell.angle_gamma   90.00
#
_symmetry.space_group_name_H-M   'P 1'
#
loop_
_entity.id
_entity.type
_entity.pdbx_description
1 polymer ?
#
loop_
_entity_poly.entity_id
_entity_poly.type
_entity_poly.pdbx_seq_one_letter_code
_entity_poly.pdbx_strand_id
1 'polypeptide(L)'
;PVAATQQTGDNDLKLWYTSPADITKYYEGWQEKSLPIGNGGIGGTVFGGITRERIQLNDKSLWSGGPSTSRPNYNGGNLANKGNNGSTMTQIHNYFANGNDSSAIELANSNLVGLSDDAGTNGYGYYLSWGNMYIDFKNVSSNSDVSNYSRDLDLNTAIAGVNYDKGNTHYSRENFTSYPDNVIVTHITADGSEKISLDVSVEPDNTSGGAANSIGENGYKRTWNTTVSGGRISVNGQLTDNQ
;
A
#
# COMPACT_ATOMS: atom_id res chain seq x y z
N PRO A 1 -11.31 19.96 11.11
CA PRO A 1 -11.37 20.02 9.67
C PRO A 1 -10.44 21.13 9.19
N VAL A 2 -9.33 20.74 8.59
CA VAL A 2 -8.43 21.69 7.94
C VAL A 2 -9.11 22.06 6.63
N ALA A 3 -9.52 23.31 6.49
CA ALA A 3 -10.08 23.83 5.26
C ALA A 3 -9.00 23.79 4.17
N ALA A 4 -9.24 23.01 3.12
CA ALA A 4 -8.46 23.07 1.91
C ALA A 4 -8.74 24.43 1.27
N THR A 5 -7.76 25.32 1.26
CA THR A 5 -7.81 26.53 0.42
C THR A 5 -7.56 26.10 -1.03
N GLN A 6 -8.55 26.27 -1.88
CA GLN A 6 -8.40 26.08 -3.33
C GLN A 6 -7.35 27.07 -3.85
N GLN A 7 -6.26 26.53 -4.36
CA GLN A 7 -5.30 27.29 -5.17
C GLN A 7 -5.76 27.19 -6.63
N THR A 8 -6.28 28.29 -7.16
CA THR A 8 -6.71 28.40 -8.56
C THR A 8 -5.47 28.58 -9.46
N GLY A 9 -5.13 27.55 -10.19
CA GLY A 9 -4.05 27.50 -11.18
C GLY A 9 -3.76 26.04 -11.54
N ASP A 10 -3.09 25.74 -12.57
CA ASP A 10 -2.75 24.47 -13.23
C ASP A 10 -2.42 23.23 -12.33
N ASN A 11 -2.93 23.18 -11.10
CA ASN A 11 -2.68 22.23 -10.01
C ASN A 11 -3.90 21.40 -9.60
N ASP A 12 -4.91 21.31 -10.44
CA ASP A 12 -6.20 20.67 -10.11
C ASP A 12 -6.08 19.14 -9.85
N LEU A 13 -4.91 18.54 -10.15
CA LEU A 13 -4.65 17.11 -9.99
C LEU A 13 -3.49 16.85 -9.00
N LYS A 14 -3.44 17.61 -7.91
CA LYS A 14 -2.40 17.49 -6.89
C LYS A 14 -3.00 17.35 -5.48
N LEU A 15 -2.62 16.28 -4.78
CA LEU A 15 -2.81 16.18 -3.34
C LEU A 15 -1.64 16.88 -2.65
N TRP A 16 -1.87 17.69 -1.61
CA TRP A 16 -0.80 18.37 -0.93
C TRP A 16 -1.05 18.53 0.56
N TYR A 17 0.04 18.58 1.34
CA TYR A 17 0.03 18.70 2.78
C TYR A 17 1.22 19.55 3.25
N THR A 18 1.06 20.19 4.42
CA THR A 18 2.09 21.03 5.05
C THR A 18 2.73 20.37 6.28
N SER A 19 2.45 19.09 6.49
CA SER A 19 3.03 18.29 7.58
C SER A 19 3.18 16.84 7.16
N PRO A 20 4.14 16.08 7.74
CA PRO A 20 4.22 14.64 7.55
C PRO A 20 2.94 13.92 7.97
N ALA A 21 2.68 12.77 7.39
CA ALA A 21 1.73 11.81 7.93
C ALA A 21 2.33 11.13 9.18
N ASP A 22 1.50 10.81 10.16
CA ASP A 22 1.95 10.13 11.36
C ASP A 22 2.24 8.65 11.05
N ILE A 23 3.50 8.26 11.12
CA ILE A 23 3.95 6.90 10.80
C ILE A 23 3.46 5.84 11.81
N THR A 24 2.93 6.26 12.95
CA THR A 24 2.47 5.39 14.04
C THR A 24 0.97 5.13 14.00
N LYS A 25 0.24 5.91 13.23
CA LYS A 25 -1.23 5.84 13.17
C LYS A 25 -1.71 5.23 11.87
N TYR A 26 -2.63 4.25 12.00
CA TYR A 26 -3.22 3.60 10.84
C TYR A 26 -4.21 4.54 10.12
N TYR A 27 -5.29 4.93 10.75
CA TYR A 27 -6.31 5.75 10.09
C TYR A 27 -5.81 7.14 9.71
N GLU A 28 -5.37 7.92 10.70
CA GLU A 28 -4.96 9.31 10.50
C GLU A 28 -3.64 9.46 9.72
N GLY A 29 -2.78 8.48 9.79
CA GLY A 29 -1.49 8.49 9.11
C GLY A 29 -1.53 7.79 7.76
N TRP A 30 -1.74 6.47 7.78
CA TRP A 30 -1.67 5.64 6.58
C TRP A 30 -2.87 5.86 5.65
N GLN A 31 -4.08 5.76 6.17
CA GLN A 31 -5.28 5.74 5.33
C GLN A 31 -5.65 7.12 4.79
N GLU A 32 -5.54 8.16 5.62
CA GLU A 32 -6.06 9.49 5.28
C GLU A 32 -5.00 10.44 4.71
N LYS A 33 -3.73 10.27 5.08
CA LYS A 33 -2.71 11.28 4.81
C LYS A 33 -1.48 10.78 4.07
N SER A 34 -1.27 9.49 3.94
CA SER A 34 -0.14 8.98 3.16
C SER A 34 -0.36 9.15 1.66
N LEU A 35 0.72 9.17 0.88
CA LEU A 35 0.69 9.37 -0.56
C LEU A 35 0.97 8.05 -1.26
N PRO A 36 -0.02 7.48 -1.97
CA PRO A 36 0.16 6.20 -2.66
C PRO A 36 0.87 6.39 -4.00
N ILE A 37 1.83 5.53 -4.28
CA ILE A 37 2.50 5.38 -5.56
C ILE A 37 2.43 3.92 -6.02
N GLY A 38 2.39 3.66 -7.32
CA GLY A 38 2.30 2.28 -7.81
C GLY A 38 2.35 2.17 -9.32
N ASN A 39 2.74 0.97 -9.82
CA ASN A 39 2.80 0.64 -11.23
C ASN A 39 1.85 -0.50 -11.64
N GLY A 40 0.95 -0.92 -10.74
CA GLY A 40 0.04 -2.04 -10.94
C GLY A 40 0.63 -3.42 -10.60
N GLY A 41 1.94 -3.53 -10.38
CA GLY A 41 2.64 -4.73 -9.87
C GLY A 41 3.06 -4.54 -8.43
N ILE A 42 3.87 -3.54 -8.20
CA ILE A 42 4.32 -3.11 -6.88
C ILE A 42 3.77 -1.72 -6.55
N GLY A 43 3.71 -1.39 -5.29
CA GLY A 43 3.29 -0.09 -4.80
C GLY A 43 3.96 0.29 -3.49
N GLY A 44 3.90 1.57 -3.18
CA GLY A 44 4.37 2.13 -1.93
C GLY A 44 3.43 3.20 -1.42
N THR A 45 3.47 3.41 -0.12
CA THR A 45 2.71 4.47 0.56
C THR A 45 3.69 5.35 1.31
N VAL A 46 3.87 6.59 0.84
CA VAL A 46 4.86 7.55 1.33
C VAL A 46 4.27 8.41 2.43
N PHE A 47 4.91 8.48 3.58
CA PHE A 47 4.44 9.27 4.72
C PHE A 47 4.99 10.71 4.76
N GLY A 48 6.13 10.94 4.12
CA GLY A 48 6.76 12.26 4.08
C GLY A 48 7.48 12.64 5.37
N GLY A 49 7.98 11.66 6.11
CA GLY A 49 8.69 11.92 7.37
C GLY A 49 9.97 12.72 7.19
N ILE A 50 10.35 13.55 8.18
CA ILE A 50 11.51 14.43 8.13
C ILE A 50 12.70 13.79 8.83
N THR A 51 12.52 13.36 10.07
CA THR A 51 13.54 12.63 10.83
C THR A 51 13.64 11.18 10.42
N ARG A 52 12.48 10.57 10.13
CA ARG A 52 12.32 9.21 9.65
C ARG A 52 11.23 9.15 8.60
N GLU A 53 11.58 8.79 7.37
CA GLU A 53 10.61 8.42 6.35
C GLU A 53 10.16 6.98 6.55
N ARG A 54 8.89 6.72 6.28
CA ARG A 54 8.33 5.39 6.13
C ARG A 54 7.72 5.26 4.75
N ILE A 55 8.11 4.23 4.02
CA ILE A 55 7.42 3.83 2.81
C ILE A 55 6.93 2.40 3.04
N GLN A 56 5.62 2.23 3.17
CA GLN A 56 5.05 0.89 3.25
C GLN A 56 5.01 0.29 1.85
N LEU A 57 5.53 -0.91 1.74
CA LEU A 57 5.73 -1.61 0.47
C LEU A 57 4.64 -2.64 0.25
N ASN A 58 4.28 -2.82 -1.01
CA ASN A 58 3.23 -3.73 -1.41
C ASN A 58 3.57 -4.44 -2.73
N ASP A 59 3.14 -5.68 -2.85
CA ASP A 59 3.21 -6.46 -4.09
C ASP A 59 1.87 -7.15 -4.31
N LYS A 60 1.29 -7.00 -5.49
CA LYS A 60 -0.05 -7.53 -5.82
C LYS A 60 -0.16 -9.04 -5.72
N SER A 61 0.96 -9.75 -5.82
CA SER A 61 0.99 -11.22 -5.76
C SER A 61 1.12 -11.77 -4.34
N LEU A 62 1.32 -10.90 -3.33
CA LEU A 62 1.57 -11.36 -1.96
C LEU A 62 0.26 -11.70 -1.25
N TRP A 63 -0.15 -12.94 -1.36
CA TRP A 63 -1.33 -13.53 -0.71
C TRP A 63 -0.93 -14.69 0.21
N SER A 64 -1.64 -14.87 1.31
CA SER A 64 -1.39 -15.97 2.26
C SER A 64 -1.88 -17.33 1.76
N GLY A 65 -2.60 -17.39 0.68
CA GLY A 65 -3.09 -18.62 0.08
C GLY A 65 -3.49 -18.42 -1.38
N GLY A 66 -3.93 -19.48 -2.00
CA GLY A 66 -4.35 -19.47 -3.41
C GLY A 66 -5.07 -20.73 -3.82
N PRO A 67 -5.39 -20.90 -5.11
CA PRO A 67 -5.98 -22.11 -5.63
C PRO A 67 -5.12 -23.33 -5.28
N SER A 68 -5.72 -24.33 -4.65
CA SER A 68 -5.01 -25.55 -4.24
C SER A 68 -5.91 -26.77 -4.35
N THR A 69 -5.36 -27.85 -4.88
CA THR A 69 -6.04 -29.15 -4.92
C THR A 69 -6.14 -29.82 -3.54
N SER A 70 -5.36 -29.34 -2.56
CA SER A 70 -5.43 -29.81 -1.18
C SER A 70 -6.55 -29.16 -0.37
N ARG A 71 -7.21 -28.15 -0.94
CA ARG A 71 -8.36 -27.48 -0.30
C ARG A 71 -9.66 -28.02 -0.90
N PRO A 72 -10.37 -28.91 -0.20
CA PRO A 72 -11.63 -29.44 -0.68
C PRO A 72 -12.62 -28.28 -0.86
N ASN A 73 -13.35 -28.28 -1.97
CA ASN A 73 -14.33 -27.27 -2.35
C ASN A 73 -13.78 -25.91 -2.80
N TYR A 74 -12.48 -25.68 -2.81
CA TYR A 74 -11.92 -24.45 -3.36
C TYR A 74 -11.80 -24.56 -4.88
N ASN A 75 -12.53 -23.72 -5.60
CA ASN A 75 -12.55 -23.69 -7.06
C ASN A 75 -11.96 -22.38 -7.64
N GLY A 76 -11.19 -21.61 -6.86
CA GLY A 76 -10.67 -20.32 -7.25
C GLY A 76 -11.72 -19.21 -7.29
N GLY A 77 -12.84 -19.40 -6.59
CA GLY A 77 -13.97 -18.48 -6.66
C GLY A 77 -14.78 -18.60 -7.94
N ASN A 78 -14.48 -19.58 -8.79
CA ASN A 78 -15.17 -19.76 -10.07
C ASN A 78 -16.50 -20.50 -9.88
N LEU A 79 -17.59 -19.76 -10.00
CA LEU A 79 -18.95 -20.28 -10.01
C LEU A 79 -19.56 -20.29 -11.43
N ALA A 80 -18.73 -20.40 -12.47
CA ALA A 80 -19.16 -20.32 -13.86
C ALA A 80 -20.32 -21.27 -14.19
N ASN A 81 -20.35 -22.45 -13.57
CA ASN A 81 -21.45 -23.45 -13.74
C ASN A 81 -22.78 -22.96 -13.15
N LYS A 82 -22.75 -22.02 -12.20
CA LYS A 82 -23.97 -21.44 -11.62
C LYS A 82 -24.44 -20.19 -12.35
N GLY A 83 -23.59 -19.60 -13.21
CA GLY A 83 -23.92 -18.42 -14.00
C GLY A 83 -24.88 -18.68 -15.16
N ASN A 84 -25.15 -19.96 -15.51
CA ASN A 84 -26.09 -20.36 -16.54
C ASN A 84 -25.96 -19.58 -17.85
N ASN A 85 -24.76 -19.50 -18.41
CA ASN A 85 -24.47 -18.77 -19.65
C ASN A 85 -24.97 -17.31 -19.68
N GLY A 86 -24.92 -16.63 -18.55
CA GLY A 86 -25.35 -15.24 -18.42
C GLY A 86 -26.81 -15.05 -18.00
N SER A 87 -27.62 -16.09 -17.91
CA SER A 87 -29.03 -15.96 -17.50
C SER A 87 -29.16 -15.46 -16.05
N THR A 88 -28.23 -15.82 -15.18
CA THR A 88 -28.15 -15.29 -13.80
C THR A 88 -27.97 -13.77 -13.79
N MET A 89 -27.08 -13.25 -14.62
CA MET A 89 -26.90 -11.80 -14.74
C MET A 89 -28.15 -11.11 -15.27
N THR A 90 -28.83 -11.71 -16.25
CA THR A 90 -30.09 -11.17 -16.77
C THR A 90 -31.17 -11.12 -15.65
N GLN A 91 -31.26 -12.12 -14.80
CA GLN A 91 -32.18 -12.10 -13.67
C GLN A 91 -31.81 -11.03 -12.63
N ILE A 92 -30.54 -10.87 -12.32
CA ILE A 92 -30.06 -9.83 -11.40
C ILE A 92 -30.44 -8.45 -11.96
N HIS A 93 -30.19 -8.20 -13.23
CA HIS A 93 -30.59 -6.93 -13.88
C HIS A 93 -32.12 -6.71 -13.81
N ASN A 94 -32.91 -7.77 -14.03
CA ASN A 94 -34.36 -7.68 -13.92
C ASN A 94 -34.83 -7.36 -12.50
N TYR A 95 -34.20 -7.94 -11.48
CA TYR A 95 -34.51 -7.62 -10.11
C TYR A 95 -34.23 -6.14 -9.80
N PHE A 96 -33.07 -5.63 -10.17
CA PHE A 96 -32.75 -4.20 -10.00
C PHE A 96 -33.71 -3.30 -10.77
N ALA A 97 -34.03 -3.63 -12.01
CA ALA A 97 -34.97 -2.87 -12.84
C ALA A 97 -36.38 -2.79 -12.24
N ASN A 98 -36.76 -3.77 -11.43
CA ASN A 98 -38.05 -3.82 -10.74
C ASN A 98 -37.98 -3.37 -9.26
N GLY A 99 -36.87 -2.78 -8.83
CA GLY A 99 -36.68 -2.31 -7.45
C GLY A 99 -36.56 -3.42 -6.40
N ASN A 100 -36.25 -4.64 -6.82
CA ASN A 100 -36.07 -5.78 -5.91
C ASN A 100 -34.59 -6.05 -5.64
N ASP A 101 -33.94 -5.09 -5.00
CA ASP A 101 -32.50 -5.08 -4.76
C ASP A 101 -32.05 -6.26 -3.87
N SER A 102 -32.85 -6.61 -2.88
CA SER A 102 -32.55 -7.74 -1.98
C SER A 102 -32.42 -9.07 -2.73
N SER A 103 -33.34 -9.35 -3.64
CA SER A 103 -33.29 -10.59 -4.46
C SER A 103 -32.14 -10.54 -5.46
N ALA A 104 -31.80 -9.37 -5.99
CA ALA A 104 -30.64 -9.20 -6.86
C ALA A 104 -29.34 -9.55 -6.11
N ILE A 105 -29.17 -9.02 -4.91
CA ILE A 105 -28.01 -9.26 -4.05
C ILE A 105 -27.92 -10.73 -3.63
N GLU A 106 -29.01 -11.32 -3.19
CA GLU A 106 -29.07 -12.74 -2.81
C GLU A 106 -28.69 -13.67 -3.98
N LEU A 107 -29.23 -13.39 -5.16
CA LEU A 107 -28.91 -14.18 -6.36
C LEU A 107 -27.44 -14.01 -6.78
N ALA A 108 -26.90 -12.79 -6.70
CA ALA A 108 -25.51 -12.53 -6.97
C ALA A 108 -24.59 -13.28 -6.00
N ASN A 109 -24.84 -13.18 -4.70
CA ASN A 109 -24.05 -13.84 -3.68
C ASN A 109 -24.08 -15.38 -3.81
N SER A 110 -25.20 -15.96 -4.17
CA SER A 110 -25.33 -17.41 -4.27
C SER A 110 -24.77 -18.00 -5.56
N ASN A 111 -24.59 -17.19 -6.63
CA ASN A 111 -24.22 -17.72 -7.94
C ASN A 111 -22.97 -17.09 -8.57
N LEU A 112 -22.59 -15.89 -8.21
CA LEU A 112 -21.50 -15.16 -8.84
C LEU A 112 -20.32 -14.91 -7.91
N VAL A 113 -20.56 -14.83 -6.60
CA VAL A 113 -19.50 -14.65 -5.61
C VAL A 113 -18.88 -16.01 -5.30
N GLY A 114 -17.57 -16.03 -5.17
CA GLY A 114 -16.82 -17.19 -4.71
C GLY A 114 -17.25 -17.65 -3.32
N LEU A 115 -16.72 -18.76 -2.86
CA LEU A 115 -16.97 -19.22 -1.50
C LEU A 115 -16.62 -18.09 -0.53
N SER A 116 -17.58 -17.77 0.35
CA SER A 116 -17.36 -16.78 1.38
C SER A 116 -16.22 -17.23 2.28
N ASP A 117 -15.56 -16.28 2.69
CA ASP A 117 -14.35 -16.23 3.43
C ASP A 117 -14.46 -16.83 4.83
N ASP A 118 -14.39 -18.12 4.92
CA ASP A 118 -13.69 -18.72 6.04
C ASP A 118 -12.22 -18.82 5.62
N ALA A 119 -11.55 -17.70 5.66
CA ALA A 119 -10.17 -17.54 5.18
C ALA A 119 -9.20 -18.55 5.81
N GLY A 120 -9.61 -19.17 6.89
CA GLY A 120 -8.88 -20.24 7.53
C GLY A 120 -8.95 -21.58 6.84
N THR A 121 -10.07 -21.94 6.22
CA THR A 121 -10.28 -23.33 5.76
C THR A 121 -10.75 -23.47 4.32
N ASN A 122 -11.42 -22.49 3.74
CA ASN A 122 -12.02 -22.61 2.42
C ASN A 122 -11.72 -21.41 1.49
N GLY A 123 -11.04 -20.39 1.98
CA GLY A 123 -10.78 -19.15 1.26
C GLY A 123 -9.51 -19.18 0.42
N TYR A 124 -9.32 -18.15 -0.35
CA TYR A 124 -8.14 -17.93 -1.21
C TYR A 124 -7.02 -17.20 -0.47
N GLY A 125 -7.14 -17.02 0.84
CA GLY A 125 -6.15 -16.29 1.66
C GLY A 125 -6.39 -14.80 1.72
N TYR A 126 -5.46 -14.11 2.37
CA TYR A 126 -5.48 -12.67 2.55
C TYR A 126 -4.42 -11.99 1.69
N TYR A 127 -4.74 -10.81 1.20
CA TYR A 127 -3.76 -9.91 0.64
C TYR A 127 -2.88 -9.34 1.75
N LEU A 128 -1.56 -9.39 1.59
CA LEU A 128 -0.62 -9.09 2.65
C LEU A 128 0.22 -7.85 2.32
N SER A 129 0.52 -7.04 3.35
CA SER A 129 1.58 -6.05 3.29
C SER A 129 2.93 -6.76 3.15
N TRP A 130 3.81 -6.26 2.27
CA TRP A 130 5.18 -6.76 2.19
C TRP A 130 5.98 -6.35 3.43
N GLY A 131 5.83 -5.12 3.87
CA GLY A 131 6.55 -4.53 4.98
C GLY A 131 6.87 -3.06 4.74
N ASN A 132 7.92 -2.56 5.36
CA ASN A 132 8.26 -1.16 5.34
C ASN A 132 9.73 -0.95 4.96
N MET A 133 10.00 0.09 4.21
CA MET A 133 11.30 0.71 4.09
C MET A 133 11.31 1.96 4.98
N TYR A 134 12.34 2.08 5.80
CA TYR A 134 12.60 3.27 6.61
C TYR A 134 13.87 3.97 6.14
N ILE A 135 13.85 5.30 6.16
CA ILE A 135 15.01 6.15 5.90
C ILE A 135 15.18 7.08 7.11
N ASP A 136 16.21 6.86 7.89
CA ASP A 136 16.54 7.64 9.08
C ASP A 136 17.55 8.75 8.69
N PHE A 137 17.11 10.00 8.70
CA PHE A 137 17.95 11.16 8.38
C PHE A 137 18.78 11.56 9.60
N LYS A 138 20.10 11.52 9.49
CA LYS A 138 21.03 11.76 10.62
C LYS A 138 21.26 13.22 10.93
N ASN A 139 20.98 14.06 9.99
CA ASN A 139 21.19 15.50 10.12
C ASN A 139 19.97 16.29 10.59
N VAL A 140 18.84 15.62 10.85
CA VAL A 140 17.61 16.24 11.38
C VAL A 140 17.18 15.48 12.63
N SER A 141 17.08 16.18 13.76
CA SER A 141 16.76 15.58 15.05
C SER A 141 15.28 15.73 15.44
N SER A 142 14.63 16.74 14.88
CA SER A 142 13.23 17.07 15.15
C SER A 142 12.56 17.71 13.95
N ASN A 143 11.24 17.57 13.86
CA ASN A 143 10.45 18.28 12.85
C ASN A 143 10.51 19.82 13.04
N SER A 144 10.84 20.32 14.24
CA SER A 144 11.04 21.74 14.51
C SER A 144 12.36 22.29 13.97
N ASP A 145 13.28 21.43 13.52
CA ASP A 145 14.58 21.85 12.96
C ASP A 145 14.45 22.33 11.51
N VAL A 146 13.29 22.19 10.91
CA VAL A 146 13.04 22.49 9.51
C VAL A 146 11.94 23.54 9.33
N SER A 147 12.00 24.22 8.19
CA SER A 147 11.00 25.19 7.75
C SER A 147 10.54 24.88 6.33
N ASN A 148 9.52 25.57 5.85
CA ASN A 148 8.98 25.46 4.49
C ASN A 148 8.63 24.02 4.07
N TYR A 149 8.19 23.21 5.03
CA TYR A 149 7.81 21.82 4.74
C TYR A 149 6.58 21.75 3.84
N SER A 150 6.70 20.96 2.80
CA SER A 150 5.58 20.56 1.95
C SER A 150 5.76 19.13 1.46
N ARG A 151 4.66 18.45 1.22
CA ARG A 151 4.63 17.20 0.48
C ARG A 151 3.39 17.15 -0.41
N ASP A 152 3.55 16.50 -1.53
CA ASP A 152 2.48 16.42 -2.52
C ASP A 152 2.54 15.13 -3.32
N LEU A 153 1.41 14.77 -3.92
CA LEU A 153 1.32 13.76 -4.97
C LEU A 153 0.73 14.45 -6.20
N ASP A 154 1.53 14.56 -7.23
CA ASP A 154 1.10 15.03 -8.54
C ASP A 154 0.51 13.86 -9.32
N LEU A 155 -0.80 13.91 -9.58
CA LEU A 155 -1.52 12.85 -10.28
C LEU A 155 -1.23 12.81 -11.80
N ASN A 156 -0.66 13.88 -12.37
CA ASN A 156 -0.25 13.87 -13.78
C ASN A 156 1.04 13.11 -13.99
N THR A 157 2.00 13.25 -13.04
CA THR A 157 3.32 12.63 -13.13
C THR A 157 3.42 11.36 -12.30
N ALA A 158 2.48 11.13 -11.37
CA ALA A 158 2.51 10.06 -10.36
C ALA A 158 3.75 10.11 -9.45
N ILE A 159 4.27 11.31 -9.18
CA ILE A 159 5.41 11.55 -8.30
C ILE A 159 4.92 12.08 -6.95
N ALA A 160 5.34 11.43 -5.87
CA ALA A 160 5.16 11.92 -4.52
C ALA A 160 6.40 12.70 -4.09
N GLY A 161 6.24 14.01 -3.92
CA GLY A 161 7.29 14.94 -3.51
C GLY A 161 7.29 15.22 -2.01
N VAL A 162 8.46 15.48 -1.43
CA VAL A 162 8.64 16.00 -0.07
C VAL A 162 9.75 17.03 -0.08
N ASN A 163 9.46 18.24 0.37
CA ASN A 163 10.41 19.36 0.36
C ASN A 163 10.45 20.03 1.73
N TYR A 164 11.61 20.47 2.15
CA TYR A 164 11.81 21.29 3.35
C TYR A 164 13.17 21.97 3.35
N ASP A 165 13.31 23.01 4.17
CA ASP A 165 14.57 23.71 4.40
C ASP A 165 15.09 23.42 5.80
N LYS A 166 16.41 23.21 5.93
CA LYS A 166 17.13 23.20 7.20
C LYS A 166 18.31 24.15 7.12
N GLY A 167 18.25 25.23 7.91
CA GLY A 167 19.22 26.30 7.76
C GLY A 167 19.22 26.88 6.34
N ASN A 168 20.36 26.82 5.67
CA ASN A 168 20.53 27.29 4.29
C ASN A 168 20.53 26.16 3.25
N THR A 169 20.08 24.97 3.64
CA THR A 169 20.03 23.81 2.74
C THR A 169 18.59 23.41 2.45
N HIS A 170 18.26 23.38 1.17
CA HIS A 170 17.00 22.85 0.68
C HIS A 170 17.10 21.35 0.43
N TYR A 171 16.19 20.58 1.02
CA TYR A 171 16.08 19.13 0.82
C TYR A 171 14.85 18.81 -0.01
N SER A 172 15.02 17.97 -1.02
CA SER A 172 13.93 17.47 -1.85
C SER A 172 14.01 15.96 -1.98
N ARG A 173 12.85 15.32 -1.93
CA ARG A 173 12.68 13.90 -2.24
C ARG A 173 11.58 13.73 -3.26
N GLU A 174 11.83 12.86 -4.24
CA GLU A 174 10.87 12.40 -5.23
C GLU A 174 10.73 10.89 -5.09
N ASN A 175 9.50 10.42 -4.98
CA ASN A 175 9.19 9.00 -4.86
C ASN A 175 8.25 8.63 -6.01
N PHE A 176 8.59 7.61 -6.76
CA PHE A 176 7.76 7.11 -7.85
C PHE A 176 8.01 5.61 -8.10
N THR A 177 7.13 5.00 -8.89
CA THR A 177 7.26 3.60 -9.33
C THR A 177 7.44 3.55 -10.83
N SER A 178 8.51 2.89 -11.29
CA SER A 178 8.74 2.62 -12.71
C SER A 178 7.95 1.38 -13.13
N TYR A 179 7.16 1.51 -14.20
CA TYR A 179 6.45 0.37 -14.79
C TYR A 179 7.38 -0.56 -15.57
N PRO A 180 8.25 -0.07 -16.48
CA PRO A 180 9.10 -0.95 -17.27
C PRO A 180 10.16 -1.67 -16.43
N ASP A 181 10.67 -1.03 -15.38
CA ASP A 181 11.73 -1.61 -14.54
C ASP A 181 11.18 -2.36 -13.33
N ASN A 182 9.90 -2.17 -13.00
CA ASN A 182 9.23 -2.73 -11.83
C ASN A 182 9.96 -2.44 -10.52
N VAL A 183 10.32 -1.16 -10.31
CA VAL A 183 11.02 -0.69 -9.11
C VAL A 183 10.31 0.51 -8.49
N ILE A 184 10.53 0.71 -7.19
CA ILE A 184 10.23 1.95 -6.48
C ILE A 184 11.52 2.75 -6.41
N VAL A 185 11.47 4.00 -6.78
CA VAL A 185 12.60 4.94 -6.75
C VAL A 185 12.35 6.01 -5.70
N THR A 186 13.34 6.25 -4.87
CA THR A 186 13.40 7.41 -3.97
C THR A 186 14.65 8.20 -4.33
N HIS A 187 14.49 9.38 -4.92
CA HIS A 187 15.56 10.29 -5.26
C HIS A 187 15.62 11.41 -4.22
N ILE A 188 16.78 11.61 -3.62
CA ILE A 188 16.97 12.57 -2.55
C ILE A 188 18.07 13.55 -2.95
N THR A 189 17.79 14.84 -2.84
CA THR A 189 18.76 15.92 -3.10
C THR A 189 18.87 16.87 -1.91
N ALA A 190 20.03 17.50 -1.79
CA ALA A 190 20.29 18.59 -0.86
C ALA A 190 21.03 19.69 -1.61
N ASP A 191 20.42 20.88 -1.69
CA ASP A 191 20.99 22.07 -2.30
C ASP A 191 21.37 23.06 -1.20
N GLY A 192 22.66 23.16 -0.94
CA GLY A 192 23.22 23.96 0.14
C GLY A 192 24.53 23.41 0.71
N SER A 193 24.86 23.82 1.91
CA SER A 193 26.15 23.45 2.55
C SER A 193 26.13 22.10 3.26
N GLU A 194 24.94 21.61 3.65
CA GLU A 194 24.83 20.32 4.32
C GLU A 194 24.76 19.17 3.32
N LYS A 195 25.31 18.02 3.71
CA LYS A 195 25.26 16.80 2.90
C LYS A 195 24.16 15.88 3.40
N ILE A 196 23.69 15.02 2.50
CA ILE A 196 22.76 13.94 2.87
C ILE A 196 23.52 12.91 3.72
N SER A 197 22.97 12.62 4.89
CA SER A 197 23.44 11.56 5.78
C SER A 197 22.23 10.79 6.27
N LEU A 198 22.17 9.51 5.97
CA LEU A 198 21.00 8.68 6.27
C LEU A 198 21.38 7.21 6.46
N ASP A 199 20.51 6.47 7.16
CA ASP A 199 20.49 5.03 7.17
C ASP A 199 19.20 4.54 6.51
N VAL A 200 19.29 3.44 5.78
CA VAL A 200 18.13 2.75 5.21
C VAL A 200 17.97 1.40 5.89
N SER A 201 16.76 1.08 6.31
CA SER A 201 16.39 -0.25 6.76
C SER A 201 15.14 -0.74 6.03
N VAL A 202 15.03 -2.06 5.91
CA VAL A 202 13.89 -2.73 5.29
C VAL A 202 13.39 -3.80 6.24
N GLU A 203 12.14 -3.68 6.66
CA GLU A 203 11.52 -4.53 7.65
C GLU A 203 10.29 -5.23 7.04
N PRO A 204 10.38 -6.53 6.71
CA PRO A 204 9.20 -7.29 6.31
C PRO A 204 8.13 -7.25 7.41
N ASP A 205 6.89 -7.20 7.01
CA ASP A 205 5.78 -7.22 7.96
C ASP A 205 5.71 -8.59 8.65
N ASN A 206 5.82 -8.59 9.97
CA ASN A 206 5.84 -9.81 10.78
C ASN A 206 4.50 -10.11 11.44
N THR A 207 3.40 -9.72 10.83
CA THR A 207 2.04 -10.00 11.32
C THR A 207 1.42 -8.97 12.27
N SER A 208 2.20 -8.02 12.77
CA SER A 208 1.71 -7.07 13.77
C SER A 208 1.32 -5.71 13.22
N GLY A 209 1.41 -5.51 11.93
CA GLY A 209 1.22 -4.21 11.29
C GLY A 209 -0.11 -4.03 10.58
N GLY A 210 -0.94 -3.14 11.06
CA GLY A 210 -2.14 -2.66 10.38
C GLY A 210 -3.25 -3.72 10.25
N ALA A 211 -3.98 -3.71 9.16
CA ALA A 211 -5.03 -4.70 8.87
C ALA A 211 -4.49 -6.15 8.87
N ALA A 212 -3.20 -6.28 8.87
CA ALA A 212 -2.50 -7.55 9.00
C ALA A 212 -2.59 -8.19 10.39
N ASN A 213 -3.07 -7.51 11.41
CA ASN A 213 -3.26 -8.11 12.74
C ASN A 213 -4.21 -9.31 12.73
N SER A 214 -5.08 -9.38 11.77
CA SER A 214 -5.94 -10.54 11.56
C SER A 214 -5.21 -11.72 10.92
N ILE A 215 -4.05 -11.51 10.38
CA ILE A 215 -3.36 -12.49 9.53
C ILE A 215 -2.63 -13.52 10.38
N GLY A 216 -2.05 -13.12 11.51
CA GLY A 216 -1.40 -14.05 12.45
C GLY A 216 -2.36 -15.07 13.07
N GLU A 217 -3.64 -14.75 13.14
CA GLU A 217 -4.69 -15.64 13.65
C GLU A 217 -5.07 -16.73 12.65
N ASN A 218 -4.74 -16.56 11.37
CA ASN A 218 -5.15 -17.44 10.28
C ASN A 218 -4.06 -18.42 9.81
N GLY A 219 -3.06 -18.62 10.61
CA GLY A 219 -2.15 -19.75 10.46
C GLY A 219 -1.04 -19.63 9.42
N TYR A 220 -0.83 -18.48 8.75
CA TYR A 220 0.35 -18.35 7.91
C TYR A 220 1.57 -17.88 8.71
N LYS A 221 2.75 -18.26 8.24
CA LYS A 221 4.02 -17.90 8.84
C LYS A 221 4.94 -17.26 7.82
N ARG A 222 5.59 -16.17 8.20
CA ARG A 222 6.69 -15.59 7.44
C ARG A 222 8.02 -15.92 8.09
N THR A 223 8.97 -16.26 7.26
CA THR A 223 10.37 -16.33 7.62
C THR A 223 11.20 -15.56 6.62
N TRP A 224 12.22 -14.85 7.08
CA TRP A 224 13.10 -14.11 6.18
C TRP A 224 14.52 -14.04 6.73
N ASN A 225 15.44 -13.77 5.83
CA ASN A 225 16.83 -13.43 6.13
C ASN A 225 17.19 -12.12 5.43
N THR A 226 17.86 -11.24 6.14
CA THR A 226 18.33 -9.96 5.62
C THR A 226 19.86 -9.97 5.54
N THR A 227 20.39 -9.55 4.40
CA THR A 227 21.84 -9.39 4.20
C THR A 227 22.12 -7.99 3.67
N VAL A 228 23.23 -7.40 4.13
CA VAL A 228 23.68 -6.08 3.69
C VAL A 228 25.11 -6.21 3.16
N SER A 229 25.31 -5.85 1.92
CA SER A 229 26.64 -5.91 1.28
C SER A 229 26.71 -5.00 0.06
N GLY A 230 27.80 -4.27 -0.11
CA GLY A 230 28.06 -3.46 -1.29
C GLY A 230 26.98 -2.41 -1.58
N GLY A 231 26.42 -1.77 -0.55
CA GLY A 231 25.33 -0.79 -0.69
C GLY A 231 23.96 -1.40 -1.03
N ARG A 232 23.81 -2.72 -0.90
CA ARG A 232 22.57 -3.45 -1.15
C ARG A 232 22.04 -4.07 0.14
N ILE A 233 20.74 -3.88 0.39
CA ILE A 233 19.96 -4.65 1.36
C ILE A 233 19.20 -5.71 0.56
N SER A 234 19.38 -6.98 0.91
CA SER A 234 18.65 -8.10 0.30
C SER A 234 17.83 -8.79 1.36
N VAL A 235 16.54 -8.89 1.15
CA VAL A 235 15.61 -9.60 2.03
C VAL A 235 15.02 -10.75 1.23
N ASN A 236 15.28 -11.97 1.68
CA ASN A 236 14.76 -13.19 1.08
C ASN A 236 13.94 -13.93 2.11
N GLY A 237 12.76 -14.36 1.74
CA GLY A 237 11.86 -14.98 2.69
C GLY A 237 10.89 -15.95 2.06
N GLN A 238 10.14 -16.61 2.91
CA GLN A 238 9.08 -17.52 2.55
C GLN A 238 7.83 -17.18 3.34
N LEU A 239 6.72 -17.17 2.65
CA LEU A 239 5.40 -17.18 3.23
C LEU A 239 4.88 -18.61 3.19
N THR A 240 4.53 -19.16 4.34
CA THR A 240 3.98 -20.50 4.46
C THR A 240 2.56 -20.39 4.93
N ASP A 241 1.67 -20.98 4.19
CA ASP A 241 0.29 -21.22 4.59
C ASP A 241 0.28 -22.49 5.44
N ASN A 242 -0.24 -22.43 6.65
CA ASN A 242 -0.31 -23.58 7.56
C ASN A 242 -1.52 -24.50 7.30
N GLN A 243 -2.10 -24.45 6.10
CA GLN A 243 -3.23 -25.28 5.71
C GLN A 243 -2.83 -26.41 4.78
#